data_f4b584fcdedd7c02ce1abf5b8435ab24
#
_entry.id   f4b584fcdedd7c02ce1abf5b8435ab24
#
_cell.length_a   1.000
_cell.length_b   1.000
_cell.length_c   1.000
_cell.angle_alpha   90.00
_cell.angle_beta   90.00
_cell.angle_gamma   90.00
#
_symmetry.space_group_name_H-M   'P 1'
#
loop_
_entity.id
_entity.type
_entity.pdbx_description
1 polymer ?
#
loop_
_entity_poly.entity_id
_entity_poly.type
_entity_poly.pdbx_seq_one_letter_code
_entity_poly.pdbx_strand_id
1 'polypeptide(L)'
;MVVASCRSIAGFNITQALDACADLLVRYGGHSMAAGLTVANENLPELLRRLNSLAEQNLQGLELAPVLAIDKEIALDSLPAAEIPRIFEMVSLLEPTGRGNPEVLFCSRNLQVNRVYPVGNGQHLRLVLNAGRVRYEAIAFGQGHWNGQLPGMVDIAYSFEINKYQGRESLQLNIKDIKPSEGI
;
A
#
# COMPACT_ATOMS: atom_id res chain seq x y z
N MET A 1 -8.46 8.98 -32.71
CA MET A 1 -9.21 9.29 -31.47
C MET A 1 -8.74 8.38 -30.36
N VAL A 2 -8.53 8.90 -29.16
CA VAL A 2 -8.18 8.16 -27.94
C VAL A 2 -9.40 8.12 -27.02
N VAL A 3 -9.70 6.94 -26.50
CA VAL A 3 -10.69 6.73 -25.43
C VAL A 3 -9.92 6.40 -24.15
N ALA A 4 -10.19 7.10 -23.06
CA ALA A 4 -9.47 6.94 -21.82
C ALA A 4 -10.40 6.90 -20.60
N SER A 5 -9.91 6.28 -19.53
CA SER A 5 -10.52 6.28 -18.21
C SER A 5 -9.61 7.02 -17.24
N CYS A 6 -10.22 7.89 -16.43
CA CYS A 6 -9.53 8.66 -15.40
C CYS A 6 -9.87 8.11 -14.02
N ARG A 7 -8.91 8.19 -13.12
CA ARG A 7 -9.08 7.99 -11.68
C ARG A 7 -8.48 9.18 -10.96
N SER A 8 -9.14 9.63 -9.91
CA SER A 8 -8.72 10.79 -9.13
C SER A 8 -8.40 10.42 -7.69
N ILE A 9 -7.88 11.39 -6.97
CA ILE A 9 -7.56 11.32 -5.54
C ILE A 9 -8.38 12.35 -4.77
N ALA A 10 -8.43 12.22 -3.46
CA ALA A 10 -9.01 13.24 -2.60
C ALA A 10 -8.32 14.60 -2.82
N GLY A 11 -9.11 15.67 -2.92
CA GLY A 11 -8.61 17.01 -3.22
C GLY A 11 -8.58 17.39 -4.70
N PHE A 12 -8.79 16.45 -5.65
CA PHE A 12 -8.84 16.75 -7.08
C PHE A 12 -10.12 16.19 -7.73
N ASN A 13 -10.98 17.06 -8.19
CA ASN A 13 -12.21 16.67 -8.89
C ASN A 13 -11.96 16.53 -10.40
N ILE A 14 -11.90 15.27 -10.88
CA ILE A 14 -11.56 15.00 -12.29
C ILE A 14 -12.62 15.50 -13.27
N THR A 15 -13.91 15.50 -12.92
CA THR A 15 -14.96 16.03 -13.80
C THR A 15 -14.84 17.52 -13.99
N GLN A 16 -14.59 18.29 -12.93
CA GLN A 16 -14.33 19.74 -13.03
C GLN A 16 -13.08 20.05 -13.87
N ALA A 17 -12.03 19.23 -13.74
CA ALA A 17 -10.83 19.39 -14.56
C ALA A 17 -11.12 19.09 -16.04
N LEU A 18 -11.97 18.12 -16.34
CA LEU A 18 -12.41 17.84 -17.71
C LEU A 18 -13.35 18.94 -18.24
N ASP A 19 -14.23 19.52 -17.40
CA ASP A 19 -15.05 20.66 -17.76
C ASP A 19 -14.20 21.86 -18.20
N ALA A 20 -13.09 22.13 -17.51
CA ALA A 20 -12.14 23.17 -17.86
C ALA A 20 -11.36 22.90 -19.17
N CYS A 21 -11.44 21.67 -19.69
CA CYS A 21 -10.81 21.22 -20.95
C CYS A 21 -11.85 20.82 -22.01
N ALA A 22 -13.11 21.18 -21.84
CA ALA A 22 -14.21 20.72 -22.70
C ALA A 22 -14.01 21.03 -24.19
N ASP A 23 -13.31 22.13 -24.51
CA ASP A 23 -12.97 22.55 -25.88
C ASP A 23 -12.05 21.57 -26.63
N LEU A 24 -11.32 20.74 -25.90
CA LEU A 24 -10.40 19.72 -26.45
C LEU A 24 -11.06 18.33 -26.58
N LEU A 25 -12.21 18.13 -25.93
CA LEU A 25 -12.82 16.82 -25.75
C LEU A 25 -13.97 16.61 -26.72
N VAL A 26 -14.06 15.40 -27.30
CA VAL A 26 -15.20 14.98 -28.14
C VAL A 26 -16.35 14.55 -27.23
N ARG A 27 -16.07 13.87 -26.15
CA ARG A 27 -17.02 13.38 -25.14
C ARG A 27 -16.32 13.11 -23.84
N TYR A 28 -16.98 13.43 -22.75
CA TYR A 28 -16.52 13.08 -21.40
C TYR A 28 -17.68 12.98 -20.42
N GLY A 29 -17.45 12.41 -19.24
CA GLY A 29 -18.42 12.35 -18.15
C GLY A 29 -17.99 11.38 -17.07
N GLY A 30 -18.62 11.51 -15.90
CA GLY A 30 -18.30 10.69 -14.73
C GLY A 30 -18.65 11.38 -13.42
N HIS A 31 -17.89 11.06 -12.39
CA HIS A 31 -18.00 11.60 -11.05
C HIS A 31 -16.64 12.19 -10.61
N SER A 32 -16.62 12.90 -9.48
CA SER A 32 -15.41 13.56 -8.97
C SER A 32 -14.17 12.66 -8.89
N MET A 33 -14.36 11.36 -8.61
CA MET A 33 -13.27 10.40 -8.40
C MET A 33 -12.95 9.52 -9.61
N ALA A 34 -13.85 9.48 -10.62
CA ALA A 34 -13.66 8.65 -11.80
C ALA A 34 -14.47 9.20 -12.98
N ALA A 35 -13.83 9.29 -14.13
CA ALA A 35 -14.45 9.78 -15.35
C ALA A 35 -13.96 9.02 -16.58
N GLY A 36 -14.70 9.12 -17.68
CA GLY A 36 -14.28 8.66 -18.99
C GLY A 36 -14.22 9.84 -19.95
N LEU A 37 -13.35 9.76 -20.96
CA LEU A 37 -13.23 10.79 -21.98
C LEU A 37 -12.91 10.19 -23.35
N THR A 38 -13.21 10.97 -24.39
CA THR A 38 -12.75 10.74 -25.75
C THR A 38 -12.15 12.04 -26.29
N VAL A 39 -10.94 11.95 -26.84
CA VAL A 39 -10.19 13.10 -27.34
C VAL A 39 -9.63 12.80 -28.74
N ALA A 40 -9.50 13.80 -29.59
CA ALA A 40 -8.79 13.69 -30.87
C ALA A 40 -7.28 13.53 -30.60
N ASN A 41 -6.57 12.71 -31.41
CA ASN A 41 -5.13 12.46 -31.22
C ASN A 41 -4.31 13.75 -31.18
N GLU A 42 -4.68 14.72 -32.01
CA GLU A 42 -4.05 16.04 -32.10
C GLU A 42 -4.19 16.90 -30.84
N ASN A 43 -5.31 16.74 -30.11
CA ASN A 43 -5.58 17.49 -28.88
C ASN A 43 -5.01 16.83 -27.60
N LEU A 44 -4.55 15.57 -27.70
CA LEU A 44 -4.08 14.83 -26.55
C LEU A 44 -2.90 15.51 -25.81
N PRO A 45 -1.87 16.02 -26.49
CA PRO A 45 -0.76 16.69 -25.81
C PRO A 45 -1.22 17.93 -25.01
N GLU A 46 -2.08 18.74 -25.58
CA GLU A 46 -2.60 19.94 -24.92
C GLU A 46 -3.54 19.58 -23.75
N LEU A 47 -4.37 18.55 -23.90
CA LEU A 47 -5.19 18.04 -22.80
C LEU A 47 -4.33 17.61 -21.61
N LEU A 48 -3.28 16.84 -21.85
CA LEU A 48 -2.37 16.39 -20.79
C LEU A 48 -1.66 17.58 -20.10
N ARG A 49 -1.22 18.57 -20.88
CA ARG A 49 -0.61 19.78 -20.35
C ARG A 49 -1.56 20.55 -19.43
N ARG A 50 -2.83 20.76 -19.85
CA ARG A 50 -3.84 21.49 -19.06
C ARG A 50 -4.21 20.71 -17.80
N LEU A 51 -4.43 19.40 -17.90
CA LEU A 51 -4.76 18.56 -16.74
C LEU A 51 -3.65 18.56 -15.71
N ASN A 52 -2.38 18.48 -16.12
CA ASN A 52 -1.24 18.58 -15.22
C ASN A 52 -1.19 19.93 -14.52
N SER A 53 -1.36 21.04 -15.27
CA SER A 53 -1.37 22.38 -14.67
C SER A 53 -2.52 22.57 -13.66
N LEU A 54 -3.71 22.06 -13.99
CA LEU A 54 -4.85 22.07 -13.05
C LEU A 54 -4.57 21.22 -11.81
N ALA A 55 -3.92 20.06 -11.97
CA ALA A 55 -3.55 19.21 -10.85
C ALA A 55 -2.52 19.91 -9.95
N GLU A 56 -1.47 20.49 -10.52
CA GLU A 56 -0.46 21.26 -9.77
C GLU A 56 -1.10 22.39 -8.95
N GLN A 57 -2.02 23.15 -9.55
CA GLN A 57 -2.70 24.25 -8.86
C GLN A 57 -3.62 23.78 -7.74
N ASN A 58 -4.41 22.72 -7.97
CA ASN A 58 -5.40 22.24 -7.01
C ASN A 58 -4.79 21.40 -5.88
N LEU A 59 -3.64 20.76 -6.11
CA LEU A 59 -2.96 19.89 -5.15
C LEU A 59 -1.82 20.62 -4.42
N GLN A 60 -1.57 21.89 -4.78
CA GLN A 60 -0.54 22.70 -4.14
C GLN A 60 -0.81 22.82 -2.62
N GLY A 61 0.20 22.45 -1.82
CA GLY A 61 0.12 22.51 -0.35
C GLY A 61 -0.61 21.32 0.29
N LEU A 62 -1.09 20.35 -0.49
CA LEU A 62 -1.60 19.09 0.04
C LEU A 62 -0.45 18.08 0.21
N GLU A 63 -0.42 17.41 1.34
CA GLU A 63 0.47 16.27 1.55
C GLU A 63 -0.11 15.05 0.82
N LEU A 64 0.50 14.69 -0.31
CA LEU A 64 0.05 13.58 -1.18
C LEU A 64 0.74 12.24 -0.86
N ALA A 65 1.29 12.11 0.35
CA ALA A 65 1.90 10.86 0.77
C ALA A 65 0.83 9.75 0.92
N PRO A 66 1.08 8.53 0.46
CA PRO A 66 0.24 7.40 0.78
C PRO A 66 0.17 7.20 2.30
N VAL A 67 -1.04 7.07 2.83
CA VAL A 67 -1.27 6.85 4.27
C VAL A 67 -1.76 5.43 4.49
N LEU A 68 -1.11 4.70 5.40
CA LEU A 68 -1.60 3.45 5.94
C LEU A 68 -2.29 3.71 7.28
N ALA A 69 -3.58 3.39 7.35
CA ALA A 69 -4.32 3.41 8.62
C ALA A 69 -3.96 2.16 9.42
N ILE A 70 -3.33 2.34 10.57
CA ILE A 70 -2.98 1.24 11.47
C ILE A 70 -4.11 1.08 12.49
N ASP A 71 -4.69 -0.12 12.56
CA ASP A 71 -5.77 -0.42 13.49
C ASP A 71 -5.25 -0.66 14.91
N LYS A 72 -4.09 -1.32 15.04
CA LYS A 72 -3.52 -1.64 16.34
C LYS A 72 -2.00 -1.77 16.30
N GLU A 73 -1.34 -1.17 17.30
CA GLU A 73 0.07 -1.46 17.59
C GLU A 73 0.18 -2.69 18.50
N ILE A 74 1.05 -3.62 18.12
CA ILE A 74 1.31 -4.87 18.87
C ILE A 74 2.80 -4.93 19.24
N ALA A 75 3.07 -5.08 20.51
CA ALA A 75 4.42 -5.36 21.02
C ALA A 75 4.70 -6.87 20.89
N LEU A 76 5.22 -7.27 19.72
CA LEU A 76 5.46 -8.68 19.39
C LEU A 76 6.49 -9.39 20.32
N ASP A 77 7.33 -8.63 21.00
CA ASP A 77 8.32 -9.13 21.97
C ASP A 77 7.69 -9.58 23.29
N SER A 78 6.57 -8.98 23.67
CA SER A 78 5.83 -9.28 24.89
C SER A 78 4.58 -10.12 24.64
N LEU A 79 4.22 -10.36 23.37
CA LEU A 79 3.08 -11.20 23.01
C LEU A 79 3.43 -12.69 23.13
N PRO A 80 2.73 -13.48 23.95
CA PRO A 80 2.93 -14.91 23.99
C PRO A 80 2.72 -15.55 22.61
N ALA A 81 3.66 -16.40 22.18
CA ALA A 81 3.57 -17.03 20.84
C ALA A 81 2.26 -17.80 20.61
N ALA A 82 1.64 -18.31 21.69
CA ALA A 82 0.34 -18.99 21.62
C ALA A 82 -0.86 -18.06 21.32
N GLU A 83 -0.71 -16.73 21.54
CA GLU A 83 -1.79 -15.77 21.28
C GLU A 83 -1.86 -15.38 19.79
N ILE A 84 -0.78 -15.52 19.02
CA ILE A 84 -0.72 -15.10 17.63
C ILE A 84 -1.73 -15.86 16.75
N PRO A 85 -1.83 -17.21 16.82
CA PRO A 85 -2.86 -17.95 16.08
C PRO A 85 -4.28 -17.50 16.45
N ARG A 86 -4.51 -17.19 17.73
CA ARG A 86 -5.80 -16.72 18.23
C ARG A 86 -6.17 -15.35 17.67
N ILE A 87 -5.19 -14.42 17.60
CA ILE A 87 -5.40 -13.10 16.97
C ILE A 87 -5.76 -13.31 15.50
N PHE A 88 -5.04 -14.18 14.79
CA PHE A 88 -5.32 -14.50 13.39
C PHE A 88 -6.74 -15.06 13.21
N GLU A 89 -7.17 -16.01 14.04
CA GLU A 89 -8.54 -16.55 14.01
C GLU A 89 -9.59 -15.46 14.21
N MET A 90 -9.39 -14.56 15.19
CA MET A 90 -10.30 -13.43 15.43
C MET A 90 -10.37 -12.46 14.25
N VAL A 91 -9.23 -12.14 13.62
CA VAL A 91 -9.18 -11.25 12.45
C VAL A 91 -9.85 -11.91 11.25
N SER A 92 -9.68 -13.23 11.06
CA SER A 92 -10.32 -13.98 9.98
C SER A 92 -11.86 -13.96 10.04
N LEU A 93 -12.45 -13.72 11.22
CA LEU A 93 -13.91 -13.55 11.34
C LEU A 93 -14.42 -12.25 10.68
N LEU A 94 -13.52 -11.31 10.35
CA LEU A 94 -13.89 -10.07 9.67
C LEU A 94 -13.91 -10.22 8.14
N GLU A 95 -13.54 -11.39 7.61
CA GLU A 95 -13.63 -11.67 6.17
C GLU A 95 -15.10 -11.82 5.69
N PRO A 96 -15.40 -11.45 4.44
CA PRO A 96 -14.48 -11.01 3.40
C PRO A 96 -14.09 -9.52 3.54
N THR A 97 -12.80 -9.24 3.42
CA THR A 97 -12.27 -7.88 3.38
C THR A 97 -12.40 -7.28 1.97
N GLY A 98 -12.44 -5.94 1.89
CA GLY A 98 -12.55 -5.22 0.63
C GLY A 98 -12.96 -3.76 0.81
N ARG A 99 -13.61 -3.17 -0.20
CA ARG A 99 -14.07 -1.79 -0.14
C ARG A 99 -15.14 -1.62 0.93
N GLY A 100 -14.88 -0.76 1.93
CA GLY A 100 -15.78 -0.53 3.07
C GLY A 100 -15.57 -1.48 4.27
N ASN A 101 -14.75 -2.53 4.10
CA ASN A 101 -14.29 -3.42 5.16
C ASN A 101 -12.81 -3.76 4.90
N PRO A 102 -11.86 -2.84 5.16
CA PRO A 102 -10.45 -3.05 4.86
C PRO A 102 -9.84 -4.17 5.71
N GLU A 103 -8.75 -4.73 5.20
CA GLU A 103 -7.92 -5.68 5.96
C GLU A 103 -7.37 -5.00 7.22
N VAL A 104 -7.36 -5.72 8.34
CA VAL A 104 -6.81 -5.21 9.60
C VAL A 104 -5.31 -5.10 9.50
N LEU A 105 -4.78 -3.90 9.77
CA LEU A 105 -3.35 -3.61 9.76
C LEU A 105 -2.82 -3.40 11.18
N PHE A 106 -1.76 -4.12 11.46
CA PHE A 106 -1.00 -4.01 12.70
C PHE A 106 0.30 -3.24 12.46
N CYS A 107 0.82 -2.63 13.53
CA CYS A 107 2.16 -2.08 13.56
C CYS A 107 2.96 -2.74 14.68
N SER A 108 4.23 -3.01 14.45
CA SER A 108 5.19 -3.41 15.48
C SER A 108 6.50 -2.68 15.29
N ARG A 109 7.07 -2.24 16.41
CA ARG A 109 8.26 -1.41 16.42
C ARG A 109 9.49 -2.16 16.91
N ASN A 110 10.66 -1.64 16.56
CA ASN A 110 11.95 -2.10 17.06
C ASN A 110 12.20 -3.60 16.82
N LEU A 111 11.83 -4.10 15.64
CA LEU A 111 12.09 -5.47 15.25
C LEU A 111 13.50 -5.60 14.68
N GLN A 112 14.25 -6.56 15.18
CA GLN A 112 15.59 -6.84 14.67
C GLN A 112 15.50 -7.62 13.34
N VAL A 113 16.13 -7.11 12.31
CA VAL A 113 16.29 -7.80 11.03
C VAL A 113 17.38 -8.85 11.16
N ASN A 114 16.98 -10.13 11.15
CA ASN A 114 17.92 -11.25 11.28
C ASN A 114 18.42 -11.73 9.92
N ARG A 115 17.48 -11.92 8.96
CA ARG A 115 17.82 -12.37 7.60
C ARG A 115 16.88 -11.74 6.58
N VAL A 116 17.42 -11.52 5.39
CA VAL A 116 16.70 -10.99 4.23
C VAL A 116 16.99 -11.88 3.02
N TYR A 117 15.95 -12.31 2.34
CA TYR A 117 16.05 -13.11 1.12
C TYR A 117 15.25 -12.45 0.00
N PRO A 118 15.89 -12.04 -1.10
CA PRO A 118 15.15 -11.58 -2.27
C PRO A 118 14.43 -12.77 -2.92
N VAL A 119 13.16 -12.56 -3.29
CA VAL A 119 12.32 -13.53 -3.97
C VAL A 119 11.60 -12.89 -5.15
N GLY A 120 11.03 -13.70 -6.06
CA GLY A 120 10.32 -13.17 -7.23
C GLY A 120 11.21 -12.28 -8.11
N ASN A 121 12.40 -12.77 -8.52
CA ASN A 121 13.39 -12.02 -9.30
C ASN A 121 13.83 -10.70 -8.62
N GLY A 122 13.86 -10.67 -7.28
CA GLY A 122 14.26 -9.50 -6.50
C GLY A 122 13.15 -8.45 -6.29
N GLN A 123 11.95 -8.68 -6.78
CA GLN A 123 10.82 -7.74 -6.61
C GLN A 123 10.25 -7.75 -5.20
N HIS A 124 10.42 -8.84 -4.45
CA HIS A 124 9.86 -9.03 -3.12
C HIS A 124 10.95 -9.45 -2.15
N LEU A 125 10.69 -9.32 -0.85
CA LEU A 125 11.60 -9.78 0.19
C LEU A 125 10.90 -10.75 1.13
N ARG A 126 11.57 -11.86 1.42
CA ARG A 126 11.26 -12.69 2.58
C ARG A 126 12.21 -12.31 3.70
N LEU A 127 11.65 -12.04 4.87
CA LEU A 127 12.41 -11.59 6.02
C LEU A 127 12.25 -12.56 7.19
N VAL A 128 13.28 -12.60 8.01
CA VAL A 128 13.24 -13.18 9.35
C VAL A 128 13.48 -12.05 10.33
N LEU A 129 12.48 -11.77 11.15
CA LEU A 129 12.49 -10.70 12.14
C LEU A 129 12.51 -11.31 13.54
N ASN A 130 13.24 -10.69 14.45
CA ASN A 130 13.20 -11.04 15.86
C ASN A 130 12.53 -9.91 16.65
N ALA A 131 11.57 -10.29 17.49
CA ALA A 131 11.03 -9.44 18.53
C ALA A 131 11.42 -10.05 19.89
N GLY A 132 12.42 -9.48 20.55
CA GLY A 132 13.02 -10.08 21.74
C GLY A 132 13.58 -11.49 21.44
N ARG A 133 13.00 -12.51 22.05
CA ARG A 133 13.39 -13.93 21.84
C ARG A 133 12.53 -14.66 20.81
N VAL A 134 11.48 -14.03 20.32
CA VAL A 134 10.56 -14.64 19.38
C VAL A 134 10.95 -14.30 17.95
N ARG A 135 10.88 -15.30 17.07
CA ARG A 135 11.21 -15.19 15.66
C ARG A 135 9.95 -15.23 14.81
N TYR A 136 9.87 -14.31 13.85
CA TYR A 136 8.76 -14.18 12.91
C TYR A 136 9.26 -14.30 11.48
N GLU A 137 8.57 -15.13 10.69
CA GLU A 137 8.72 -15.15 9.23
C GLU A 137 7.82 -14.06 8.64
N ALA A 138 8.32 -13.34 7.64
CA ALA A 138 7.59 -12.27 7.00
C ALA A 138 7.84 -12.23 5.49
N ILE A 139 6.85 -11.72 4.76
CA ILE A 139 6.93 -11.44 3.32
C ILE A 139 6.61 -9.97 3.07
N ALA A 140 7.39 -9.31 2.23
CA ALA A 140 7.19 -7.91 1.82
C ALA A 140 7.08 -7.86 0.30
N PHE A 141 5.86 -7.90 -0.20
CA PHE A 141 5.59 -7.86 -1.63
C PHE A 141 5.85 -6.47 -2.21
N GLY A 142 6.51 -6.40 -3.39
CA GLY A 142 6.83 -5.16 -4.08
C GLY A 142 7.95 -4.33 -3.42
N GLN A 143 8.55 -4.80 -2.32
CA GLN A 143 9.52 -4.06 -1.53
C GLN A 143 10.98 -4.52 -1.75
N GLY A 144 11.27 -5.07 -2.93
CA GLY A 144 12.62 -5.52 -3.28
C GLY A 144 13.70 -4.45 -3.25
N HIS A 145 13.31 -3.17 -3.34
CA HIS A 145 14.23 -2.03 -3.23
C HIS A 145 14.97 -1.95 -1.88
N TRP A 146 14.39 -2.52 -0.82
CA TRP A 146 15.04 -2.62 0.49
C TRP A 146 16.17 -3.66 0.56
N ASN A 147 16.36 -4.48 -0.49
CA ASN A 147 17.43 -5.49 -0.48
C ASN A 147 18.81 -4.85 -0.34
N GLY A 148 19.53 -5.20 0.71
CA GLY A 148 20.84 -4.61 1.03
C GLY A 148 20.80 -3.20 1.64
N GLN A 149 19.59 -2.62 1.86
CA GLN A 149 19.42 -1.27 2.42
C GLN A 149 18.66 -1.28 3.76
N LEU A 150 18.10 -2.42 4.19
CA LEU A 150 17.40 -2.53 5.47
C LEU A 150 18.36 -2.27 6.62
N PRO A 151 18.00 -1.38 7.56
CA PRO A 151 18.76 -1.22 8.81
C PRO A 151 18.60 -2.44 9.71
N GLY A 152 19.43 -2.54 10.74
CA GLY A 152 19.37 -3.65 11.69
C GLY A 152 18.07 -3.70 12.51
N MET A 153 17.39 -2.55 12.67
CA MET A 153 16.14 -2.42 13.41
C MET A 153 15.10 -1.71 12.53
N VAL A 154 13.88 -2.25 12.49
CA VAL A 154 12.77 -1.74 11.67
C VAL A 154 11.46 -1.69 12.44
N ASP A 155 10.62 -0.73 12.06
CA ASP A 155 9.19 -0.74 12.35
C ASP A 155 8.45 -1.24 11.11
N ILE A 156 7.43 -2.05 11.30
CA ILE A 156 6.65 -2.60 10.18
C ILE A 156 5.16 -2.38 10.36
N ALA A 157 4.47 -2.11 9.25
CA ALA A 157 3.03 -2.25 9.13
C ALA A 157 2.73 -3.57 8.41
N TYR A 158 1.85 -4.40 8.96
CA TYR A 158 1.62 -5.75 8.44
C TYR A 158 0.21 -6.25 8.74
N SER A 159 -0.19 -7.29 8.01
CA SER A 159 -1.30 -8.17 8.37
C SER A 159 -0.80 -9.60 8.66
N PHE A 160 -1.59 -10.39 9.36
CA PHE A 160 -1.31 -11.82 9.51
C PHE A 160 -1.80 -12.59 8.29
N GLU A 161 -1.01 -13.54 7.82
CA GLU A 161 -1.33 -14.37 6.65
C GLU A 161 -0.93 -15.83 6.89
N ILE A 162 -1.70 -16.78 6.38
CA ILE A 162 -1.29 -18.17 6.32
C ILE A 162 -0.50 -18.44 5.03
N ASN A 163 0.77 -18.71 5.18
CA ASN A 163 1.60 -19.19 4.09
C ASN A 163 1.36 -20.69 3.89
N LYS A 164 0.88 -21.05 2.69
CA LYS A 164 0.68 -22.45 2.27
C LYS A 164 1.78 -22.82 1.27
N TYR A 165 2.79 -23.49 1.76
CA TYR A 165 3.92 -23.90 0.92
C TYR A 165 4.24 -25.38 1.10
N GLN A 166 4.30 -26.13 -0.01
CA GLN A 166 4.59 -27.57 -0.04
C GLN A 166 3.73 -28.40 0.94
N GLY A 167 2.43 -28.07 1.05
CA GLY A 167 1.50 -28.78 1.94
C GLY A 167 1.64 -28.45 3.43
N ARG A 168 2.50 -27.50 3.77
CA ARG A 168 2.64 -26.98 5.13
C ARG A 168 2.00 -25.60 5.23
N GLU A 169 1.27 -25.39 6.31
CA GLU A 169 0.72 -24.10 6.66
C GLU A 169 1.53 -23.47 7.80
N SER A 170 1.89 -22.22 7.65
CA SER A 170 2.57 -21.44 8.69
C SER A 170 2.06 -20.01 8.72
N LEU A 171 1.88 -19.47 9.90
CA LEU A 171 1.54 -18.07 10.05
C LEU A 171 2.78 -17.21 9.74
N GLN A 172 2.60 -16.20 8.89
CA GLN A 172 3.63 -15.22 8.56
C GLN A 172 3.06 -13.80 8.64
N LEU A 173 3.96 -12.81 8.69
CA LEU A 173 3.60 -11.39 8.61
C LEU A 173 3.65 -10.96 7.14
N ASN A 174 2.52 -10.51 6.58
CA ASN A 174 2.48 -9.88 5.27
C ASN A 174 2.72 -8.38 5.43
N ILE A 175 3.96 -7.95 5.19
CA ILE A 175 4.40 -6.58 5.41
C ILE A 175 3.86 -5.68 4.31
N LYS A 176 3.17 -4.62 4.70
CA LYS A 176 2.63 -3.58 3.81
C LYS A 176 3.60 -2.41 3.69
N ASP A 177 4.31 -2.08 4.77
CA ASP A 177 5.32 -1.03 4.77
C ASP A 177 6.42 -1.29 5.81
N ILE A 178 7.62 -0.77 5.52
CA ILE A 178 8.80 -0.86 6.39
C ILE A 178 9.41 0.52 6.53
N LYS A 179 9.78 0.88 7.75
CA LYS A 179 10.62 2.05 8.00
C LYS A 179 11.74 1.73 8.98
N PRO A 180 12.88 2.45 8.92
CA PRO A 180 13.89 2.39 9.97
C PRO A 180 13.26 2.70 11.32
N SER A 181 13.62 1.94 12.37
CA SER A 181 13.22 2.32 13.72
C SER A 181 13.98 3.57 14.13
N GLU A 182 13.26 4.59 14.57
CA GLU A 182 13.85 5.73 15.24
C GLU A 182 14.26 5.22 16.62
N GLY A 183 15.59 5.09 16.85
CA GLY A 183 16.11 4.63 18.14
C GLY A 183 15.57 5.49 19.29
N ILE A 184 15.28 4.83 20.42
CA ILE A 184 14.93 5.50 21.67
C ILE A 184 16.16 6.22 22.18
#